data_ed46c20d8b97bf8bcde3839fe51b260b
#
_entry.id   ed46c20d8b97bf8bcde3839fe51b260b
#
_cell.length_a   1.000
_cell.length_b   1.000
_cell.length_c   1.000
_cell.angle_alpha   90.00
_cell.angle_beta   90.00
_cell.angle_gamma   90.00
#
_symmetry.space_group_name_H-M   'P 1'
#
loop_
_entity.id
_entity.type
_entity.pdbx_description
1 polymer ?
#
loop_
_entity_poly.entity_id
_entity_poly.type
_entity_poly.pdbx_seq_one_letter_code
_entity_poly.pdbx_strand_id
1 'polypeptide(L)'
;MVCEALGEIKYGDKGNMTTAEIDATIDFLIKAKQDGQFRAFWKSFDESVNLMASGEVVIQSMWSPAVTAVRTQGINCAYQPLKEGYRGWGNGLALMSHLEGMKLDAAYEYLKWYNSGWVGGFIAKQGYYSANVETAKAALTENERGFFYEGKPATADITSPTGEKTNSAGDKRDGGSYEERFAQVAVWNNLMDQAEFLYAKWNEFNAA
;
A
#
# COMPACT_ATOMS: atom_id res chain seq x y z
N MET A 1 -15.20 3.24 1.92
CA MET A 1 -15.08 1.83 2.40
C MET A 1 -15.68 1.66 3.80
N VAL A 2 -15.13 2.23 4.89
CA VAL A 2 -15.69 2.06 6.25
C VAL A 2 -17.12 2.58 6.36
N CYS A 3 -17.39 3.83 5.92
CA CYS A 3 -18.73 4.41 5.96
C CYS A 3 -19.75 3.58 5.14
N GLU A 4 -19.35 3.02 4.01
CA GLU A 4 -20.18 2.15 3.19
C GLU A 4 -20.45 0.81 3.89
N ALA A 5 -19.41 0.21 4.51
CA ALA A 5 -19.54 -1.06 5.23
C ALA A 5 -20.45 -0.95 6.46
N LEU A 6 -20.50 0.22 7.10
CA LEU A 6 -21.41 0.52 8.21
C LEU A 6 -22.84 0.92 7.75
N GLY A 7 -23.04 1.04 6.42
CA GLY A 7 -24.35 1.43 5.87
C GLY A 7 -24.68 2.92 5.96
N GLU A 8 -23.71 3.76 6.34
CA GLU A 8 -23.90 5.20 6.52
C GLU A 8 -23.99 5.96 5.17
N ILE A 9 -23.20 5.53 4.19
CA ILE A 9 -23.09 6.18 2.88
C ILE A 9 -23.03 5.15 1.78
N LYS A 10 -23.78 5.36 0.71
CA LYS A 10 -23.66 4.60 -0.54
C LYS A 10 -22.97 5.47 -1.58
N TYR A 11 -21.81 5.04 -2.06
CA TYR A 11 -21.03 5.76 -3.05
C TYR A 11 -21.40 5.33 -4.48
N GLY A 12 -21.46 6.30 -5.39
CA GLY A 12 -21.53 6.04 -6.83
C GLY A 12 -20.18 5.52 -7.35
N ASP A 13 -19.12 6.29 -7.09
CA ASP A 13 -17.72 5.90 -7.34
C ASP A 13 -16.84 6.35 -6.17
N LYS A 14 -16.30 5.38 -5.43
CA LYS A 14 -15.40 5.65 -4.29
C LYS A 14 -14.08 6.32 -4.71
N GLY A 15 -13.66 6.15 -5.96
CA GLY A 15 -12.46 6.77 -6.52
C GLY A 15 -12.70 8.20 -7.01
N ASN A 16 -13.96 8.60 -7.23
CA ASN A 16 -14.35 9.94 -7.68
C ASN A 16 -15.65 10.39 -7.02
N MET A 17 -15.58 10.70 -5.73
CA MET A 17 -16.75 11.08 -4.92
C MET A 17 -17.31 12.45 -5.32
N THR A 18 -18.63 12.57 -5.25
CA THR A 18 -19.34 13.86 -5.34
C THR A 18 -19.11 14.70 -4.09
N THR A 19 -19.37 16.02 -4.17
CA THR A 19 -19.27 16.91 -2.99
C THR A 19 -20.16 16.45 -1.84
N ALA A 20 -21.38 15.96 -2.12
CA ALA A 20 -22.28 15.44 -1.09
C ALA A 20 -21.73 14.16 -0.41
N GLU A 21 -21.10 13.27 -1.17
CA GLU A 21 -20.47 12.07 -0.61
C GLU A 21 -19.23 12.44 0.20
N ILE A 22 -18.46 13.46 -0.22
CA ILE A 22 -17.32 13.99 0.54
C ILE A 22 -17.79 14.59 1.86
N ASP A 23 -18.80 15.48 1.84
CA ASP A 23 -19.37 16.08 3.06
C ASP A 23 -19.81 15.00 4.04
N ALA A 24 -20.67 14.08 3.62
CA ALA A 24 -21.17 13.02 4.48
C ALA A 24 -20.02 12.13 5.05
N THR A 25 -18.98 11.87 4.25
CA THR A 25 -17.81 11.11 4.70
C THR A 25 -17.03 11.87 5.76
N ILE A 26 -16.77 13.15 5.56
CA ILE A 26 -16.02 13.98 6.50
C ILE A 26 -16.80 14.20 7.79
N ASP A 27 -18.10 14.45 7.72
CA ASP A 27 -18.96 14.58 8.91
C ASP A 27 -18.95 13.30 9.75
N PHE A 28 -19.03 12.13 9.11
CA PHE A 28 -18.88 10.84 9.79
C PHE A 28 -17.51 10.71 10.48
N LEU A 29 -16.43 11.08 9.80
CA LEU A 29 -15.07 10.99 10.35
C LEU A 29 -14.85 11.97 11.51
N ILE A 30 -15.40 13.21 11.42
CA ILE A 30 -15.37 14.20 12.50
C ILE A 30 -16.08 13.64 13.73
N LYS A 31 -17.27 13.10 13.55
CA LYS A 31 -18.03 12.48 14.64
C LYS A 31 -17.24 11.32 15.26
N ALA A 32 -16.69 10.42 14.47
CA ALA A 32 -15.86 9.31 14.97
C ALA A 32 -14.61 9.81 15.75
N LYS A 33 -14.00 10.92 15.32
CA LYS A 33 -12.87 11.54 16.03
C LYS A 33 -13.31 12.10 17.39
N GLN A 34 -14.44 12.81 17.44
CA GLN A 34 -15.02 13.35 18.66
C GLN A 34 -15.47 12.26 19.65
N ASP A 35 -15.96 11.15 19.13
CA ASP A 35 -16.32 9.95 19.91
C ASP A 35 -15.09 9.14 20.38
N GLY A 36 -13.87 9.59 20.08
CA GLY A 36 -12.62 8.96 20.53
C GLY A 36 -12.26 7.66 19.81
N GLN A 37 -12.78 7.42 18.60
CA GLN A 37 -12.53 6.19 17.83
C GLN A 37 -11.10 6.09 17.28
N PHE A 38 -10.36 7.22 17.23
CA PHE A 38 -9.00 7.25 16.72
C PHE A 38 -8.00 7.45 17.85
N ARG A 39 -7.05 6.51 18.00
CA ARG A 39 -5.97 6.64 18.99
C ARG A 39 -4.90 7.61 18.54
N ALA A 40 -4.53 7.57 17.25
CA ALA A 40 -3.51 8.41 16.65
C ALA A 40 -3.73 8.57 15.14
N PHE A 41 -3.10 9.58 14.56
CA PHE A 41 -3.02 9.80 13.13
C PHE A 41 -1.54 9.86 12.71
N TRP A 42 -1.22 9.29 11.56
CA TRP A 42 0.11 9.33 11.00
C TRP A 42 0.09 10.06 9.64
N LYS A 43 1.19 10.74 9.33
CA LYS A 43 1.35 11.55 8.10
C LYS A 43 2.48 11.05 7.20
N SER A 44 3.33 10.17 7.73
CA SER A 44 4.47 9.62 6.99
C SER A 44 4.56 8.11 7.14
N PHE A 45 5.35 7.49 6.25
CA PHE A 45 5.65 6.07 6.32
C PHE A 45 6.29 5.69 7.67
N ASP A 46 7.28 6.46 8.10
CA ASP A 46 8.03 6.18 9.34
C ASP A 46 7.15 6.33 10.58
N GLU A 47 6.26 7.33 10.62
CA GLU A 47 5.28 7.46 11.71
C GLU A 47 4.37 6.23 11.80
N SER A 48 3.88 5.71 10.66
CA SER A 48 3.04 4.51 10.65
C SER A 48 3.78 3.27 11.16
N VAL A 49 5.06 3.13 10.81
CA VAL A 49 5.93 2.05 11.31
C VAL A 49 6.16 2.20 12.80
N ASN A 50 6.52 3.40 13.26
CA ASN A 50 6.83 3.66 14.68
C ASN A 50 5.64 3.47 15.60
N LEU A 51 4.43 3.89 15.21
CA LEU A 51 3.21 3.66 15.99
C LEU A 51 2.93 2.18 16.23
N MET A 52 3.11 1.34 15.21
CA MET A 52 2.94 -0.10 15.33
C MET A 52 4.10 -0.73 16.11
N ALA A 53 5.34 -0.34 15.81
CA ALA A 53 6.53 -0.92 16.42
C ALA A 53 6.65 -0.61 17.91
N SER A 54 6.22 0.57 18.35
CA SER A 54 6.22 0.96 19.78
C SER A 54 5.09 0.31 20.59
N GLY A 55 4.10 -0.32 19.93
CA GLY A 55 2.89 -0.81 20.61
C GLY A 55 1.90 0.26 20.99
N GLU A 56 2.08 1.52 20.55
CA GLU A 56 1.15 2.63 20.77
C GLU A 56 -0.22 2.32 20.14
N VAL A 57 -0.22 1.61 19.03
CA VAL A 57 -1.41 1.06 18.40
C VAL A 57 -1.22 -0.43 18.12
N VAL A 58 -2.30 -1.19 18.20
CA VAL A 58 -2.33 -2.63 17.91
C VAL A 58 -3.07 -2.95 16.62
N ILE A 59 -3.85 -2.01 16.11
CA ILE A 59 -4.55 -2.07 14.81
C ILE A 59 -4.46 -0.69 14.18
N GLN A 60 -4.02 -0.63 12.94
CA GLN A 60 -4.01 0.62 12.18
C GLN A 60 -4.12 0.38 10.68
N SER A 61 -4.53 1.42 9.95
CA SER A 61 -4.36 1.49 8.50
C SER A 61 -2.89 1.78 8.18
N MET A 62 -2.26 0.96 7.34
CA MET A 62 -0.88 1.19 6.88
C MET A 62 -0.64 0.52 5.53
N TRP A 63 0.44 0.89 4.87
CA TRP A 63 0.84 0.24 3.62
C TRP A 63 1.48 -1.13 3.87
N SER A 64 1.27 -2.05 2.95
CA SER A 64 1.88 -3.39 3.00
C SER A 64 3.42 -3.35 3.21
N PRO A 65 4.20 -2.44 2.59
CA PRO A 65 5.62 -2.31 2.89
C PRO A 65 5.94 -1.87 4.32
N ALA A 66 5.07 -1.10 4.96
CA ALA A 66 5.26 -0.71 6.36
C ALA A 66 5.15 -1.92 7.29
N VAL A 67 4.29 -2.89 6.99
CA VAL A 67 4.25 -4.18 7.71
C VAL A 67 5.58 -4.92 7.58
N THR A 68 6.18 -4.95 6.39
CA THR A 68 7.51 -5.53 6.18
C THR A 68 8.54 -4.84 7.06
N ALA A 69 8.55 -3.49 7.10
CA ALA A 69 9.47 -2.71 7.92
C ALA A 69 9.29 -2.94 9.43
N VAL A 70 8.07 -3.18 9.91
CA VAL A 70 7.83 -3.57 11.31
C VAL A 70 8.39 -4.97 11.59
N ARG A 71 8.22 -5.92 10.67
CA ARG A 71 8.75 -7.29 10.80
C ARG A 71 10.27 -7.35 10.81
N THR A 72 10.97 -6.47 10.06
CA THR A 72 12.45 -6.40 10.12
C THR A 72 12.97 -6.01 11.50
N GLN A 73 12.16 -5.40 12.34
CA GLN A 73 12.47 -5.10 13.74
C GLN A 73 12.17 -6.26 14.70
N GLY A 74 11.80 -7.44 14.16
CA GLY A 74 11.48 -8.64 14.94
C GLY A 74 10.07 -8.59 15.59
N ILE A 75 9.22 -7.65 15.17
CA ILE A 75 7.87 -7.47 15.73
C ILE A 75 6.88 -8.25 14.86
N ASN A 76 6.14 -9.14 15.52
CA ASN A 76 5.12 -9.93 14.82
C ASN A 76 3.87 -9.06 14.56
N CYS A 77 3.54 -8.88 13.30
CA CYS A 77 2.34 -8.21 12.84
C CYS A 77 1.82 -8.85 11.54
N ALA A 78 0.54 -8.71 11.26
CA ALA A 78 -0.12 -9.26 10.09
C ALA A 78 -0.79 -8.15 9.27
N TYR A 79 -0.72 -8.27 7.94
CA TYR A 79 -1.46 -7.43 7.01
C TYR A 79 -2.80 -8.10 6.69
N GLN A 80 -3.81 -7.74 7.45
CA GLN A 80 -5.10 -8.43 7.43
C GLN A 80 -5.84 -8.22 6.10
N PRO A 81 -6.28 -9.28 5.41
CA PRO A 81 -7.22 -9.15 4.31
C PRO A 81 -8.58 -8.69 4.86
N LEU A 82 -9.04 -7.53 4.37
CA LEU A 82 -10.26 -6.90 4.86
C LEU A 82 -11.46 -7.34 4.01
N LYS A 83 -12.60 -7.54 4.66
CA LYS A 83 -13.88 -7.80 3.98
C LYS A 83 -14.25 -6.65 3.03
N GLU A 84 -13.95 -5.42 3.41
CA GLU A 84 -14.15 -4.20 2.63
C GLU A 84 -13.19 -4.05 1.45
N GLY A 85 -12.16 -4.87 1.40
CA GLY A 85 -11.10 -4.84 0.40
C GLY A 85 -9.98 -3.86 0.70
N TYR A 86 -9.00 -3.81 -0.20
CA TYR A 86 -7.83 -2.93 -0.09
C TYR A 86 -8.03 -1.61 -0.84
N ARG A 87 -7.30 -0.60 -0.41
CA ARG A 87 -7.03 0.59 -1.20
C ARG A 87 -5.77 0.34 -2.04
N GLY A 88 -5.93 0.31 -3.35
CA GLY A 88 -4.84 0.19 -4.31
C GLY A 88 -4.19 1.54 -4.60
N TRP A 89 -2.88 1.52 -4.86
CA TRP A 89 -2.12 2.67 -5.31
C TRP A 89 -0.96 2.22 -6.18
N GLY A 90 -0.45 3.11 -7.00
CA GLY A 90 0.69 2.84 -7.86
C GLY A 90 1.53 4.09 -8.06
N ASN A 91 2.84 3.88 -8.23
CA ASN A 91 3.78 4.92 -8.64
C ASN A 91 4.31 4.60 -10.03
N GLY A 92 4.53 5.63 -10.82
CA GLY A 92 5.14 5.55 -12.13
C GLY A 92 6.39 6.40 -12.23
N LEU A 93 7.27 6.04 -13.16
CA LEU A 93 8.36 6.89 -13.60
C LEU A 93 7.93 7.61 -14.86
N ALA A 94 8.06 8.92 -14.88
CA ALA A 94 7.73 9.74 -16.04
C ALA A 94 9.00 10.44 -16.56
N LEU A 95 9.09 10.59 -17.88
CA LEU A 95 10.12 11.40 -18.51
C LEU A 95 9.67 12.85 -18.58
N MET A 96 10.58 13.76 -18.27
CA MET A 96 10.31 15.20 -18.45
C MET A 96 10.24 15.53 -19.94
N SER A 97 9.25 16.33 -20.34
CA SER A 97 8.96 16.63 -21.75
C SER A 97 10.07 17.38 -22.49
N HIS A 98 10.99 18.01 -21.75
CA HIS A 98 12.12 18.78 -22.30
C HIS A 98 13.41 17.97 -22.44
N LEU A 99 13.38 16.65 -22.17
CA LEU A 99 14.57 15.80 -22.33
C LEU A 99 14.85 15.52 -23.80
N GLU A 100 16.11 15.73 -24.23
CA GLU A 100 16.56 15.53 -25.60
C GLU A 100 17.95 14.89 -25.63
N GLY A 101 18.30 14.29 -26.78
CA GLY A 101 19.63 13.73 -27.07
C GLY A 101 20.10 12.77 -25.98
N MET A 102 21.35 12.83 -25.60
CA MET A 102 21.99 11.91 -24.64
C MET A 102 21.26 11.85 -23.29
N LYS A 103 20.59 12.93 -22.86
CA LYS A 103 19.84 12.90 -21.60
C LYS A 103 18.57 12.05 -21.72
N LEU A 104 17.92 12.13 -22.85
CA LEU A 104 16.75 11.29 -23.15
C LEU A 104 17.16 9.83 -23.27
N ASP A 105 18.25 9.53 -23.97
CA ASP A 105 18.79 8.17 -24.12
C ASP A 105 19.15 7.56 -22.75
N ALA A 106 19.85 8.33 -21.91
CA ALA A 106 20.19 7.90 -20.56
C ALA A 106 18.94 7.63 -19.68
N ALA A 107 17.90 8.45 -19.82
CA ALA A 107 16.64 8.24 -19.11
C ALA A 107 15.94 6.95 -19.56
N TYR A 108 15.95 6.62 -20.86
CA TYR A 108 15.42 5.36 -21.35
C TYR A 108 16.24 4.16 -20.89
N GLU A 109 17.57 4.25 -20.82
CA GLU A 109 18.40 3.18 -20.29
C GLU A 109 18.10 2.95 -18.79
N TYR A 110 17.88 4.02 -18.01
CA TYR A 110 17.44 3.89 -16.63
C TYR A 110 16.07 3.19 -16.52
N LEU A 111 15.10 3.55 -17.34
CA LEU A 111 13.78 2.90 -17.37
C LEU A 111 13.88 1.42 -17.77
N LYS A 112 14.73 1.08 -18.72
CA LYS A 112 15.00 -0.32 -19.09
C LYS A 112 15.57 -1.11 -17.93
N TRP A 113 16.59 -0.54 -17.24
CA TRP A 113 17.16 -1.15 -16.05
C TRP A 113 16.10 -1.31 -14.96
N TYR A 114 15.32 -0.27 -14.68
CA TYR A 114 14.26 -0.31 -13.68
C TYR A 114 13.26 -1.45 -13.93
N ASN A 115 12.94 -1.70 -15.18
CA ASN A 115 12.01 -2.75 -15.59
C ASN A 115 12.68 -4.11 -15.88
N SER A 116 13.98 -4.26 -15.69
CA SER A 116 14.72 -5.48 -16.03
C SER A 116 14.45 -6.66 -15.09
N GLY A 117 13.75 -6.43 -13.99
CA GLY A 117 13.38 -7.46 -13.03
C GLY A 117 14.16 -7.38 -11.72
N TRP A 118 15.44 -6.95 -11.72
CA TRP A 118 16.19 -6.81 -10.48
C TRP A 118 15.50 -5.89 -9.48
N VAL A 119 15.07 -4.71 -9.93
CA VAL A 119 14.33 -3.76 -9.09
C VAL A 119 13.01 -4.37 -8.63
N GLY A 120 12.29 -5.07 -9.52
CA GLY A 120 11.05 -5.76 -9.18
C GLY A 120 11.21 -6.81 -8.09
N GLY A 121 12.28 -7.61 -8.16
CA GLY A 121 12.65 -8.58 -7.13
C GLY A 121 13.04 -7.91 -5.81
N PHE A 122 13.82 -6.82 -5.88
CA PHE A 122 14.23 -6.04 -4.72
C PHE A 122 13.01 -5.45 -3.97
N ILE A 123 12.11 -4.77 -4.67
CA ILE A 123 10.94 -4.15 -4.06
C ILE A 123 9.91 -5.18 -3.58
N ALA A 124 9.85 -6.39 -4.18
CA ALA A 124 9.01 -7.47 -3.67
C ALA A 124 9.38 -7.85 -2.25
N LYS A 125 10.69 -7.91 -1.94
CA LYS A 125 11.20 -8.16 -0.58
C LYS A 125 10.89 -7.03 0.41
N GLN A 126 10.59 -5.84 -0.07
CA GLN A 126 10.11 -4.72 0.73
C GLN A 126 8.58 -4.71 0.89
N GLY A 127 7.86 -5.62 0.22
CA GLY A 127 6.40 -5.72 0.30
C GLY A 127 5.65 -5.03 -0.84
N TYR A 128 6.35 -4.47 -1.84
CA TYR A 128 5.75 -3.88 -3.05
C TYR A 128 5.55 -4.92 -4.15
N TYR A 129 4.92 -4.49 -5.25
CA TYR A 129 4.86 -5.22 -6.49
C TYR A 129 5.36 -4.35 -7.66
N SER A 130 6.04 -4.95 -8.62
CA SER A 130 6.36 -4.31 -9.88
C SER A 130 5.18 -4.46 -10.85
N ALA A 131 4.94 -3.45 -11.68
CA ALA A 131 4.00 -3.56 -12.79
C ALA A 131 4.48 -4.59 -13.84
N ASN A 132 5.80 -4.78 -13.98
CA ASN A 132 6.37 -5.83 -14.81
C ASN A 132 6.54 -7.12 -13.97
N VAL A 133 5.43 -7.84 -13.78
CA VAL A 133 5.35 -9.02 -12.92
C VAL A 133 6.28 -10.14 -13.40
N GLU A 134 6.37 -10.38 -14.71
CA GLU A 134 7.13 -11.50 -15.26
C GLU A 134 8.64 -11.32 -15.06
N THR A 135 9.17 -10.12 -15.29
CA THR A 135 10.59 -9.86 -15.05
C THR A 135 10.93 -9.87 -13.57
N ALA A 136 10.02 -9.37 -12.71
CA ALA A 136 10.19 -9.41 -11.26
C ALA A 136 10.22 -10.85 -10.74
N LYS A 137 9.30 -11.72 -11.20
CA LYS A 137 9.27 -13.14 -10.84
C LYS A 137 10.56 -13.86 -11.25
N ALA A 138 11.09 -13.54 -12.44
CA ALA A 138 12.33 -14.13 -12.95
C ALA A 138 13.59 -13.75 -12.13
N ALA A 139 13.54 -12.62 -11.44
CA ALA A 139 14.63 -12.12 -10.59
C ALA A 139 14.59 -12.65 -9.13
N LEU A 140 13.57 -13.42 -8.77
CA LEU A 140 13.39 -14.01 -7.45
C LEU A 140 13.79 -15.48 -7.45
N THR A 141 14.26 -15.98 -6.29
CA THR A 141 14.41 -17.42 -6.06
C THR A 141 13.04 -18.12 -6.14
N GLU A 142 13.03 -19.44 -6.31
CA GLU A 142 11.79 -20.22 -6.34
C GLU A 142 10.97 -20.04 -5.06
N ASN A 143 11.62 -20.04 -3.91
CA ASN A 143 11.00 -19.79 -2.60
C ASN A 143 10.35 -18.41 -2.54
N GLU A 144 11.08 -17.35 -2.92
CA GLU A 144 10.58 -15.98 -2.90
C GLU A 144 9.45 -15.77 -3.92
N ARG A 145 9.57 -16.31 -5.13
CA ARG A 145 8.53 -16.24 -6.15
C ARG A 145 7.26 -16.94 -5.66
N GLY A 146 7.39 -18.17 -5.12
CA GLY A 146 6.29 -18.91 -4.53
C GLY A 146 5.58 -18.13 -3.44
N PHE A 147 6.35 -17.52 -2.54
CA PHE A 147 5.81 -16.73 -1.44
C PHE A 147 5.18 -15.41 -1.90
N PHE A 148 5.90 -14.58 -2.66
CA PHE A 148 5.44 -13.22 -2.99
C PHE A 148 4.35 -13.19 -4.06
N TYR A 149 4.37 -14.10 -5.02
CA TYR A 149 3.47 -14.04 -6.17
C TYR A 149 2.46 -15.18 -6.25
N GLU A 150 2.82 -16.39 -5.79
CA GLU A 150 2.00 -17.58 -6.04
C GLU A 150 1.17 -18.01 -4.81
N GLY A 151 1.27 -17.31 -3.68
CA GLY A 151 0.54 -17.61 -2.44
C GLY A 151 0.94 -18.92 -1.78
N LYS A 152 2.10 -19.49 -2.16
CA LYS A 152 2.65 -20.72 -1.60
C LYS A 152 3.27 -20.45 -0.22
N PRO A 153 3.26 -21.44 0.68
CA PRO A 153 4.04 -21.35 1.90
C PRO A 153 5.54 -21.19 1.57
N ALA A 154 6.23 -20.37 2.35
CA ALA A 154 7.69 -20.25 2.25
C ALA A 154 8.35 -21.59 2.58
N THR A 155 9.27 -22.05 1.73
CA THR A 155 10.04 -23.28 1.96
C THR A 155 11.28 -23.05 2.81
N ALA A 156 11.70 -21.79 2.98
CA ALA A 156 12.77 -21.32 3.85
C ALA A 156 12.42 -19.90 4.32
N ASP A 157 13.15 -19.38 5.30
CA ASP A 157 12.94 -18.02 5.78
C ASP A 157 12.98 -17.00 4.63
N ILE A 158 12.09 -16.03 4.68
CA ILE A 158 12.02 -14.89 3.75
C ILE A 158 12.72 -13.70 4.42
N THR A 159 13.57 -13.03 3.67
CA THR A 159 14.35 -11.89 4.16
C THR A 159 14.00 -10.60 3.41
N SER A 160 14.25 -9.47 4.06
CA SER A 160 14.31 -8.16 3.44
C SER A 160 15.48 -8.08 2.44
N PRO A 161 15.57 -7.02 1.60
CA PRO A 161 16.73 -6.81 0.74
C PRO A 161 18.06 -6.67 1.51
N THR A 162 18.00 -6.28 2.77
CA THR A 162 19.15 -6.07 3.67
C THR A 162 19.47 -7.30 4.55
N GLY A 163 18.69 -8.37 4.40
CA GLY A 163 18.96 -9.68 5.00
C GLY A 163 18.21 -9.98 6.30
N GLU A 164 17.44 -9.02 6.83
CA GLU A 164 16.63 -9.25 8.04
C GLU A 164 15.47 -10.20 7.73
N LYS A 165 15.22 -11.13 8.63
CA LYS A 165 14.09 -12.04 8.48
C LYS A 165 12.75 -11.30 8.62
N THR A 166 11.87 -11.51 7.64
CA THR A 166 10.52 -10.93 7.60
C THR A 166 9.42 -11.98 7.79
N ASN A 167 9.67 -13.21 7.38
CA ASN A 167 8.75 -14.34 7.53
C ASN A 167 9.54 -15.62 7.75
N SER A 168 8.95 -16.58 8.45
CA SER A 168 9.54 -17.90 8.71
C SER A 168 9.18 -18.92 7.63
N ALA A 169 9.97 -19.96 7.51
CA ALA A 169 9.59 -21.15 6.74
C ALA A 169 8.21 -21.66 7.21
N GLY A 170 7.34 -22.01 6.27
CA GLY A 170 5.95 -22.40 6.51
C GLY A 170 4.95 -21.25 6.47
N ASP A 171 5.36 -19.99 6.63
CA ASP A 171 4.46 -18.86 6.55
C ASP A 171 3.91 -18.69 5.14
N LYS A 172 2.67 -18.22 5.07
CA LYS A 172 2.06 -17.74 3.82
C LYS A 172 2.03 -16.21 3.82
N ARG A 173 2.04 -15.64 2.63
CA ARG A 173 1.88 -14.19 2.49
C ARG A 173 0.47 -13.78 2.90
N ASP A 174 0.36 -12.71 3.69
CA ASP A 174 -0.89 -12.10 4.08
C ASP A 174 -1.71 -11.71 2.84
N GLY A 175 -2.98 -12.11 2.80
CA GLY A 175 -3.87 -11.87 1.67
C GLY A 175 -3.67 -12.77 0.46
N GLY A 176 -2.73 -13.74 0.52
CA GLY A 176 -2.53 -14.77 -0.52
C GLY A 176 -1.62 -14.36 -1.66
N SER A 177 -1.87 -14.91 -2.85
CA SER A 177 -1.14 -14.66 -4.09
C SER A 177 -1.24 -13.21 -4.58
N TYR A 178 -0.45 -12.87 -5.59
CA TYR A 178 -0.55 -11.58 -6.28
C TYR A 178 -1.97 -11.35 -6.83
N GLU A 179 -2.52 -12.33 -7.53
CA GLU A 179 -3.85 -12.26 -8.12
C GLU A 179 -4.95 -12.12 -7.07
N GLU A 180 -4.88 -12.90 -5.98
CA GLU A 180 -5.85 -12.82 -4.88
C GLU A 180 -5.82 -11.45 -4.20
N ARG A 181 -4.64 -10.90 -3.97
CA ARG A 181 -4.49 -9.55 -3.35
C ARG A 181 -5.02 -8.44 -4.26
N PHE A 182 -4.72 -8.49 -5.55
CA PHE A 182 -5.21 -7.49 -6.50
C PHE A 182 -6.71 -7.62 -6.77
N ALA A 183 -7.27 -8.83 -6.72
CA ALA A 183 -8.72 -9.05 -6.80
C ALA A 183 -9.49 -8.43 -5.62
N GLN A 184 -8.82 -8.21 -4.48
CA GLN A 184 -9.40 -7.57 -3.30
C GLN A 184 -9.29 -6.04 -3.30
N VAL A 185 -8.71 -5.41 -4.32
CA VAL A 185 -8.64 -3.94 -4.40
C VAL A 185 -10.04 -3.38 -4.66
N ALA A 186 -10.59 -2.72 -3.67
CA ALA A 186 -11.94 -2.14 -3.71
C ALA A 186 -11.98 -0.71 -4.27
N VAL A 187 -10.86 -0.01 -4.21
CA VAL A 187 -10.72 1.35 -4.75
C VAL A 187 -9.25 1.63 -5.08
N TRP A 188 -9.00 2.27 -6.21
CA TRP A 188 -7.67 2.77 -6.58
C TRP A 188 -7.53 4.24 -6.23
N ASN A 189 -6.34 4.63 -5.78
CA ASN A 189 -6.01 6.04 -5.63
C ASN A 189 -6.14 6.75 -6.97
N ASN A 190 -6.93 7.79 -6.99
CA ASN A 190 -7.13 8.64 -8.14
C ASN A 190 -7.17 10.11 -7.70
N LEU A 191 -6.85 11.03 -8.60
CA LEU A 191 -7.13 12.44 -8.42
C LEU A 191 -8.63 12.64 -8.75
N MET A 192 -9.41 12.97 -7.73
CA MET A 192 -10.85 13.19 -7.89
C MET A 192 -11.12 14.51 -8.60
N ASP A 193 -12.24 14.61 -9.32
CA ASP A 193 -12.70 15.87 -9.90
C ASP A 193 -12.92 16.94 -8.83
N GLN A 194 -13.33 16.53 -7.62
CA GLN A 194 -13.59 17.39 -6.46
C GLN A 194 -12.40 17.46 -5.48
N ALA A 195 -11.15 17.35 -5.98
CA ALA A 195 -9.95 17.28 -5.13
C ALA A 195 -9.81 18.53 -4.24
N GLU A 196 -10.02 19.74 -4.76
CA GLU A 196 -9.93 20.98 -3.98
C GLU A 196 -10.97 21.02 -2.85
N PHE A 197 -12.19 20.59 -3.15
CA PHE A 197 -13.24 20.50 -2.14
C PHE A 197 -12.89 19.47 -1.06
N LEU A 198 -12.37 18.31 -1.46
CA LEU A 198 -11.90 17.30 -0.52
C LEU A 198 -10.78 17.82 0.38
N TYR A 199 -9.82 18.58 -0.16
CA TYR A 199 -8.75 19.18 0.64
C TYR A 199 -9.28 20.18 1.68
N ALA A 200 -10.25 21.01 1.29
CA ALA A 200 -10.87 21.94 2.22
C ALA A 200 -11.58 21.19 3.37
N LYS A 201 -12.37 20.19 3.04
CA LYS A 201 -13.07 19.34 4.02
C LYS A 201 -12.12 18.52 4.90
N TRP A 202 -11.01 18.05 4.37
CA TRP A 202 -9.97 17.38 5.14
C TRP A 202 -9.33 18.30 6.17
N ASN A 203 -9.17 19.58 5.86
CA ASN A 203 -8.70 20.58 6.83
C ASN A 203 -9.73 20.79 7.96
N GLU A 204 -11.03 20.78 7.67
CA GLU A 204 -12.07 20.80 8.70
C GLU A 204 -11.95 19.59 9.64
N PHE A 205 -11.78 18.38 9.10
CA PHE A 205 -11.54 17.18 9.90
C PHE A 205 -10.28 17.28 10.77
N ASN A 206 -9.20 17.86 10.25
CA ASN A 206 -7.97 18.03 11.03
C ASN A 206 -8.16 19.00 12.19
N ALA A 207 -8.98 20.04 12.00
CA ALA A 207 -9.24 21.08 13.01
C ALA A 207 -10.26 20.66 14.09
N ALA A 208 -11.15 19.72 13.78
CA ALA A 208 -12.13 19.17 14.70
C ALA A 208 -11.50 18.27 15.76
#